data_ede9b471b3a90a885069593d8468ba7b
#
_entry.id   ede9b471b3a90a885069593d8468ba7b
#
_cell.length_a   1.000
_cell.length_b   1.000
_cell.length_c   1.000
_cell.angle_alpha   90.00
_cell.angle_beta   90.00
_cell.angle_gamma   90.00
#
_symmetry.space_group_name_H-M   'P 1'
#
loop_
_entity.id
_entity.type
_entity.pdbx_description
1 polymer ?
#
loop_
_entity_poly.entity_id
_entity_poly.type
_entity_poly.pdbx_seq_one_letter_code
_entity_poly.pdbx_strand_id
1 'polypeptide(L)'
;PERYNVVLVITDDQGYGDLAVHGNPYLKTPNLDRLHAKSIRFTNFHVDPTCAPTRAALMTGHYSLRTGVWHTLMGRSFLRRDEKTMAEVFADSSYRTAIFGKWALGGNYPFRPQDRGFQEVFMSGDGGSTFVGDYWGNDRFDDTFFHNGKPEATTGFCTDVLFDRAMSFIESNRNQPFFVYLTTNTAHGPFNIPEEYENLYRDMPGVPNPAFYGTITKIDENIGRLRRRLREL
;
A
#
# COMPACT_ATOMS: atom_id res chain seq x y z
N PRO A 1 -5.13 7.13 -28.76
CA PRO A 1 -4.70 7.96 -27.65
C PRO A 1 -3.60 7.26 -26.87
N GLU A 2 -2.60 8.01 -26.44
CA GLU A 2 -1.52 7.54 -25.59
C GLU A 2 -2.09 7.03 -24.26
N ARG A 3 -1.66 5.85 -23.81
CA ARG A 3 -2.12 5.23 -22.56
C ARG A 3 -1.05 5.45 -21.51
N TYR A 4 -1.41 6.13 -20.41
CA TYR A 4 -0.51 6.35 -19.30
C TYR A 4 -0.43 5.13 -18.39
N ASN A 5 0.77 4.83 -17.91
CA ASN A 5 0.95 3.89 -16.81
C ASN A 5 0.45 4.51 -15.50
N VAL A 6 -0.11 3.69 -14.63
CA VAL A 6 -0.67 4.15 -13.35
C VAL A 6 -0.03 3.38 -12.21
N VAL A 7 0.54 4.11 -11.26
CA VAL A 7 1.03 3.56 -9.99
C VAL A 7 0.29 4.26 -8.86
N LEU A 8 -0.59 3.54 -8.20
CA LEU A 8 -1.36 4.01 -7.05
C LEU A 8 -0.70 3.50 -5.78
N VAL A 9 -0.18 4.41 -4.96
CA VAL A 9 0.45 4.08 -3.68
C VAL A 9 -0.45 4.50 -2.53
N ILE A 10 -0.70 3.59 -1.59
CA ILE A 10 -1.42 3.87 -0.35
C ILE A 10 -0.61 3.37 0.84
N THR A 11 -0.46 4.20 1.85
CA THR A 11 0.08 3.84 3.16
C THR A 11 -1.03 3.44 4.12
N ASP A 12 -0.71 2.68 5.16
CA ASP A 12 -1.68 2.22 6.16
C ASP A 12 -1.48 2.96 7.48
N ASP A 13 -2.56 3.52 8.04
CA ASP A 13 -2.56 4.27 9.31
C ASP A 13 -1.58 5.46 9.36
N GLN A 14 -1.38 6.14 8.25
CA GLN A 14 -0.63 7.40 8.20
C GLN A 14 -1.60 8.59 8.23
N GLY A 15 -1.48 9.44 9.23
CA GLY A 15 -2.34 10.61 9.40
C GLY A 15 -1.94 11.78 8.50
N TYR A 16 -2.86 12.75 8.37
CA TYR A 16 -2.61 13.98 7.60
C TYR A 16 -1.37 14.74 8.08
N GLY A 17 -1.16 14.81 9.41
CA GLY A 17 -0.03 15.49 10.03
C GLY A 17 1.29 14.72 9.98
N ASP A 18 1.31 13.52 9.41
CA ASP A 18 2.48 12.66 9.39
C ASP A 18 3.33 12.85 8.12
N LEU A 19 3.47 14.11 7.70
CA LEU A 19 4.36 14.56 6.62
C LEU A 19 4.98 15.92 6.98
N ALA A 20 6.27 16.11 6.67
CA ALA A 20 6.96 17.37 6.91
C ALA A 20 6.30 18.53 6.15
N VAL A 21 5.92 18.32 4.89
CA VAL A 21 5.22 19.31 4.04
C VAL A 21 3.84 19.70 4.57
N HIS A 22 3.25 18.94 5.48
CA HIS A 22 2.01 19.28 6.17
C HIS A 22 2.23 19.96 7.54
N GLY A 23 3.47 20.31 7.85
CA GLY A 23 3.84 21.06 9.07
C GLY A 23 4.32 20.20 10.22
N ASN A 24 4.59 18.91 10.02
CA ASN A 24 5.21 18.09 11.05
C ASN A 24 6.65 18.57 11.28
N PRO A 25 7.01 19.02 12.50
CA PRO A 25 8.33 19.62 12.73
C PRO A 25 9.46 18.60 12.88
N TYR A 26 9.15 17.32 13.01
CA TYR A 26 10.13 16.28 13.32
C TYR A 26 10.36 15.33 12.15
N LEU A 27 9.31 14.98 11.39
CA LEU A 27 9.38 13.99 10.33
C LEU A 27 10.29 14.40 9.18
N LYS A 28 11.06 13.44 8.70
CA LYS A 28 11.96 13.60 7.55
C LYS A 28 11.36 12.89 6.33
N THR A 29 10.66 13.67 5.49
CA THR A 29 9.97 13.15 4.29
C THR A 29 10.39 13.86 3.00
N PRO A 30 11.71 13.98 2.70
CA PRO A 30 12.19 14.83 1.61
C PRO A 30 11.78 14.36 0.22
N ASN A 31 11.47 13.07 0.02
CA ASN A 31 11.04 12.54 -1.27
C ASN A 31 9.56 12.84 -1.53
N LEU A 32 8.72 12.72 -0.48
CA LEU A 32 7.32 13.10 -0.53
C LEU A 32 7.16 14.62 -0.64
N ASP A 33 7.99 15.41 0.05
CA ASP A 33 8.01 16.87 -0.07
C ASP A 33 8.35 17.30 -1.52
N ARG A 34 9.33 16.66 -2.15
CA ARG A 34 9.66 16.88 -3.57
C ARG A 34 8.57 16.40 -4.53
N LEU A 35 7.84 15.36 -4.17
CA LEU A 35 6.67 14.92 -4.93
C LEU A 35 5.55 15.94 -4.82
N HIS A 36 5.22 16.36 -3.60
CA HIS A 36 4.21 17.38 -3.31
C HIS A 36 4.46 18.67 -4.10
N ALA A 37 5.70 19.15 -4.14
CA ALA A 37 6.07 20.39 -4.85
C ALA A 37 5.85 20.33 -6.40
N LYS A 38 5.66 19.13 -6.96
CA LYS A 38 5.50 18.88 -8.41
C LYS A 38 4.18 18.22 -8.77
N SER A 39 3.24 18.16 -7.82
CA SER A 39 2.00 17.40 -7.96
C SER A 39 0.78 18.30 -7.76
N ILE A 40 -0.35 17.82 -8.25
CA ILE A 40 -1.66 18.34 -7.84
C ILE A 40 -1.99 17.72 -6.47
N ARG A 41 -2.34 18.57 -5.51
CA ARG A 41 -2.82 18.18 -4.21
C ARG A 41 -4.32 18.39 -4.10
N PHE A 42 -5.04 17.36 -3.72
CA PHE A 42 -6.44 17.47 -3.34
C PHE A 42 -6.55 17.90 -1.88
N THR A 43 -7.00 19.10 -1.61
CA THR A 43 -7.11 19.66 -0.25
C THR A 43 -8.38 19.23 0.49
N ASN A 44 -9.33 18.68 -0.23
CA ASN A 44 -10.61 18.19 0.29
C ASN A 44 -10.82 16.72 -0.12
N PHE A 45 -9.84 15.88 0.19
CA PHE A 45 -9.88 14.44 -0.02
C PHE A 45 -10.10 13.74 1.32
N HIS A 46 -11.19 12.99 1.42
CA HIS A 46 -11.59 12.31 2.65
C HIS A 46 -11.45 10.81 2.50
N VAL A 47 -11.06 10.17 3.58
CA VAL A 47 -10.98 8.70 3.71
C VAL A 47 -11.88 8.25 4.86
N ASP A 48 -12.21 6.96 4.88
CA ASP A 48 -12.95 6.36 5.99
C ASP A 48 -12.04 6.14 7.21
N PRO A 49 -12.62 5.98 8.42
CA PRO A 49 -11.86 5.85 9.67
C PRO A 49 -10.97 4.61 9.77
N THR A 50 -11.21 3.57 8.96
CA THR A 50 -10.46 2.31 9.00
C THR A 50 -10.01 1.87 7.61
N CYS A 51 -9.06 0.89 7.55
CA CYS A 51 -8.37 0.52 6.32
C CYS A 51 -9.29 -0.10 5.25
N ALA A 52 -10.14 -1.08 5.59
CA ALA A 52 -10.97 -1.75 4.60
C ALA A 52 -12.04 -0.82 3.96
N PRO A 53 -12.80 -0.02 4.71
CA PRO A 53 -13.73 0.96 4.14
C PRO A 53 -13.05 1.94 3.18
N THR A 54 -11.91 2.52 3.57
CA THR A 54 -11.12 3.41 2.71
C THR A 54 -10.71 2.70 1.41
N ARG A 55 -10.24 1.44 1.50
CA ARG A 55 -9.81 0.66 0.34
C ARG A 55 -10.97 0.30 -0.57
N ALA A 56 -12.14 -0.03 -0.01
CA ALA A 56 -13.35 -0.29 -0.78
C ALA A 56 -13.81 0.95 -1.55
N ALA A 57 -13.86 2.10 -0.89
CA ALA A 57 -14.22 3.37 -1.53
C ALA A 57 -13.22 3.74 -2.63
N LEU A 58 -11.91 3.59 -2.38
CA LEU A 58 -10.85 3.85 -3.36
C LEU A 58 -10.95 2.94 -4.60
N MET A 59 -11.20 1.64 -4.38
CA MET A 59 -11.26 0.66 -5.46
C MET A 59 -12.54 0.75 -6.31
N THR A 60 -13.65 1.27 -5.76
CA THR A 60 -14.95 1.27 -6.45
C THR A 60 -15.43 2.65 -6.86
N GLY A 61 -14.91 3.72 -6.26
CA GLY A 61 -15.43 5.08 -6.40
C GLY A 61 -16.77 5.30 -5.69
N HIS A 62 -17.23 4.33 -4.88
CA HIS A 62 -18.46 4.43 -4.09
C HIS A 62 -18.15 4.68 -2.61
N TYR A 63 -19.08 5.29 -1.88
CA TYR A 63 -19.00 5.34 -0.43
C TYR A 63 -18.93 3.92 0.15
N SER A 64 -18.06 3.70 1.13
CA SER A 64 -17.78 2.38 1.70
C SER A 64 -19.02 1.62 2.15
N LEU A 65 -19.94 2.28 2.82
CA LEU A 65 -21.20 1.67 3.26
C LEU A 65 -22.05 1.12 2.11
N ARG A 66 -21.97 1.74 0.93
CA ARG A 66 -22.68 1.27 -0.25
C ARG A 66 -22.06 -0.03 -0.79
N THR A 67 -20.76 -0.19 -0.64
CA THR A 67 -20.01 -1.37 -1.11
C THR A 67 -20.16 -2.60 -0.22
N GLY A 68 -20.84 -2.46 0.93
CA GLY A 68 -20.98 -3.50 1.95
C GLY A 68 -19.81 -3.56 2.93
N VAL A 69 -18.79 -2.74 2.74
CA VAL A 69 -17.60 -2.68 3.61
C VAL A 69 -17.74 -1.52 4.59
N TRP A 70 -17.84 -1.83 5.86
CA TRP A 70 -18.05 -0.81 6.90
C TRP A 70 -17.13 -0.97 8.12
N HIS A 71 -16.29 -2.02 8.13
CA HIS A 71 -15.26 -2.26 9.13
C HIS A 71 -14.20 -3.22 8.59
N THR A 72 -13.14 -3.51 9.36
CA THR A 72 -12.00 -4.33 8.95
C THR A 72 -12.09 -5.80 9.36
N LEU A 73 -12.97 -6.16 10.30
CA LEU A 73 -12.99 -7.48 10.93
C LEU A 73 -14.37 -8.15 10.84
N MET A 74 -14.41 -9.47 11.09
CA MET A 74 -15.63 -10.27 11.25
C MET A 74 -16.56 -10.23 10.03
N GLY A 75 -16.01 -10.37 8.82
CA GLY A 75 -16.77 -10.38 7.57
C GLY A 75 -17.28 -9.02 7.10
N ARG A 76 -16.98 -7.94 7.84
CA ARG A 76 -17.42 -6.57 7.52
C ARG A 76 -16.54 -5.88 6.49
N SER A 77 -15.47 -6.56 6.06
CA SER A 77 -14.50 -6.11 5.04
C SER A 77 -14.75 -6.74 3.66
N PHE A 78 -15.74 -7.60 3.50
CA PHE A 78 -15.98 -8.24 2.22
C PHE A 78 -16.66 -7.30 1.24
N LEU A 79 -15.95 -6.96 0.18
CA LEU A 79 -16.47 -6.15 -0.91
C LEU A 79 -17.60 -6.92 -1.63
N ARG A 80 -18.76 -6.30 -1.81
CA ARG A 80 -19.87 -6.93 -2.53
C ARG A 80 -19.44 -7.41 -3.92
N ARG A 81 -19.99 -8.54 -4.36
CA ARG A 81 -19.66 -9.17 -5.65
C ARG A 81 -20.05 -8.33 -6.87
N ASP A 82 -21.13 -7.57 -6.74
CA ASP A 82 -21.68 -6.71 -7.79
C ASP A 82 -20.96 -5.35 -7.92
N GLU A 83 -20.04 -5.04 -7.02
CA GLU A 83 -19.19 -3.87 -7.14
C GLU A 83 -18.08 -4.12 -8.18
N LYS A 84 -17.84 -3.16 -9.07
CA LYS A 84 -16.74 -3.21 -10.02
C LYS A 84 -15.54 -2.45 -9.48
N THR A 85 -14.39 -3.10 -9.41
CA THR A 85 -13.17 -2.48 -8.92
C THR A 85 -12.43 -1.70 -10.01
N MET A 86 -11.62 -0.74 -9.58
CA MET A 86 -10.68 -0.02 -10.45
C MET A 86 -9.77 -1.00 -11.21
N ALA A 87 -9.31 -2.08 -10.57
CA ALA A 87 -8.47 -3.09 -11.20
C ALA A 87 -9.20 -3.84 -12.34
N GLU A 88 -10.48 -4.18 -12.16
CA GLU A 88 -11.31 -4.77 -13.22
C GLU A 88 -11.49 -3.79 -14.40
N VAL A 89 -11.68 -2.49 -14.13
CA VAL A 89 -11.77 -1.46 -15.18
C VAL A 89 -10.47 -1.35 -15.98
N PHE A 90 -9.32 -1.36 -15.30
CA PHE A 90 -8.02 -1.35 -15.98
C PHE A 90 -7.77 -2.64 -16.76
N ALA A 91 -8.10 -3.81 -16.21
CA ALA A 91 -7.96 -5.09 -16.91
C ALA A 91 -8.82 -5.15 -18.18
N ASP A 92 -10.09 -4.72 -18.11
CA ASP A 92 -10.99 -4.62 -19.25
C ASP A 92 -10.47 -3.65 -20.32
N SER A 93 -9.66 -2.67 -19.91
CA SER A 93 -9.01 -1.70 -20.78
C SER A 93 -7.63 -2.17 -21.30
N SER A 94 -7.33 -3.48 -21.16
CA SER A 94 -6.07 -4.10 -21.60
C SER A 94 -4.82 -3.57 -20.91
N TYR A 95 -4.93 -3.17 -19.64
CA TYR A 95 -3.78 -2.90 -18.77
C TYR A 95 -3.31 -4.19 -18.12
N ARG A 96 -2.00 -4.31 -17.91
CA ARG A 96 -1.43 -5.31 -17.01
C ARG A 96 -1.61 -4.83 -15.58
N THR A 97 -2.34 -5.58 -14.75
CA THR A 97 -2.74 -5.15 -13.40
C THR A 97 -1.99 -5.92 -12.33
N ALA A 98 -1.51 -5.22 -11.30
CA ALA A 98 -0.79 -5.83 -10.19
C ALA A 98 -1.14 -5.19 -8.84
N ILE A 99 -1.12 -6.00 -7.79
CA ILE A 99 -1.18 -5.54 -6.39
C ILE A 99 0.04 -6.05 -5.62
N PHE A 100 0.65 -5.16 -4.83
CA PHE A 100 1.75 -5.47 -3.94
C PHE A 100 1.41 -4.97 -2.53
N GLY A 101 1.10 -5.88 -1.61
CA GLY A 101 0.83 -5.60 -0.21
C GLY A 101 -0.58 -5.93 0.27
N LYS A 102 -1.17 -5.05 1.05
CA LYS A 102 -2.42 -5.28 1.78
C LYS A 102 -3.66 -5.09 0.90
N TRP A 103 -4.57 -6.10 0.90
CA TRP A 103 -5.86 -6.02 0.21
C TRP A 103 -7.00 -5.57 1.13
N ALA A 104 -7.29 -6.35 2.16
CA ALA A 104 -8.30 -6.11 3.19
C ALA A 104 -9.76 -5.98 2.68
N LEU A 105 -10.10 -6.61 1.56
CA LEU A 105 -11.46 -6.59 0.99
C LEU A 105 -12.02 -8.00 0.74
N GLY A 106 -11.43 -9.02 1.39
CA GLY A 106 -11.81 -10.41 1.36
C GLY A 106 -10.68 -11.34 0.90
N GLY A 107 -10.36 -12.34 1.74
CA GLY A 107 -9.25 -13.29 1.52
C GLY A 107 -9.66 -14.60 0.86
N ASN A 108 -10.95 -14.82 0.59
CA ASN A 108 -11.47 -16.04 -0.02
C ASN A 108 -12.19 -15.76 -1.34
N TYR A 109 -12.33 -16.81 -2.18
CA TYR A 109 -13.12 -16.71 -3.42
C TYR A 109 -14.57 -16.30 -3.15
N PRO A 110 -15.15 -15.37 -3.88
CA PRO A 110 -14.63 -14.62 -5.05
C PRO A 110 -14.15 -13.20 -4.72
N PHE A 111 -13.58 -12.98 -3.53
CA PHE A 111 -13.25 -11.65 -3.02
C PHE A 111 -11.74 -11.34 -3.06
N ARG A 112 -10.90 -12.34 -3.42
CA ARG A 112 -9.44 -12.17 -3.47
C ARG A 112 -9.03 -11.19 -4.57
N PRO A 113 -7.87 -10.55 -4.49
CA PRO A 113 -7.41 -9.63 -5.53
C PRO A 113 -7.44 -10.22 -6.94
N GLN A 114 -7.03 -11.49 -7.11
CA GLN A 114 -7.06 -12.17 -8.41
C GLN A 114 -8.48 -12.41 -8.94
N ASP A 115 -9.48 -12.47 -8.07
CA ASP A 115 -10.88 -12.56 -8.46
C ASP A 115 -11.48 -11.19 -8.80
N ARG A 116 -10.76 -10.11 -8.49
CA ARG A 116 -11.19 -8.72 -8.55
C ARG A 116 -10.30 -7.86 -9.46
N GLY A 117 -9.75 -8.48 -10.52
CA GLY A 117 -9.11 -7.78 -11.62
C GLY A 117 -7.58 -7.65 -11.55
N PHE A 118 -6.92 -8.16 -10.52
CA PHE A 118 -5.46 -8.19 -10.47
C PHE A 118 -4.90 -9.48 -11.06
N GLN A 119 -4.01 -9.35 -12.04
CA GLN A 119 -3.36 -10.44 -12.75
C GLN A 119 -2.04 -10.88 -12.08
N GLU A 120 -1.43 -9.99 -11.34
CA GLU A 120 -0.26 -10.24 -10.51
C GLU A 120 -0.59 -9.85 -9.07
N VAL A 121 -0.41 -10.79 -8.14
CA VAL A 121 -0.81 -10.61 -6.74
C VAL A 121 0.34 -11.03 -5.84
N PHE A 122 0.90 -10.08 -5.09
CA PHE A 122 1.88 -10.33 -4.05
C PHE A 122 1.40 -9.66 -2.76
N MET A 123 0.87 -10.45 -1.82
CA MET A 123 0.18 -9.93 -0.64
C MET A 123 0.50 -10.74 0.61
N SER A 124 0.51 -10.09 1.77
CA SER A 124 0.32 -10.76 3.05
C SER A 124 -1.13 -11.28 3.15
N GLY A 125 -1.50 -11.99 4.21
CA GLY A 125 -2.89 -12.41 4.42
C GLY A 125 -3.88 -11.26 4.23
N ASP A 126 -5.18 -11.53 4.21
CA ASP A 126 -6.23 -10.56 3.85
C ASP A 126 -6.11 -9.21 4.59
N GLY A 127 -5.85 -9.26 5.90
CA GLY A 127 -5.75 -8.06 6.75
C GLY A 127 -4.36 -7.42 6.84
N GLY A 128 -3.34 -7.99 6.18
CA GLY A 128 -1.94 -7.59 6.35
C GLY A 128 -1.18 -8.45 7.39
N SER A 129 0.11 -8.17 7.57
CA SER A 129 0.94 -8.87 8.56
C SER A 129 0.36 -8.72 9.97
N THR A 130 0.38 -9.79 10.75
CA THR A 130 -0.15 -9.92 12.11
C THR A 130 -1.68 -9.91 12.26
N PHE A 131 -2.42 -9.84 11.15
CA PHE A 131 -3.88 -9.91 11.15
C PHE A 131 -4.41 -11.30 10.83
N VAL A 132 -5.75 -11.44 10.91
CA VAL A 132 -6.44 -12.66 10.48
C VAL A 132 -6.05 -13.01 9.04
N GLY A 133 -5.57 -14.25 8.84
CA GLY A 133 -5.04 -14.69 7.54
C GLY A 133 -3.52 -14.62 7.41
N ASP A 134 -2.82 -14.10 8.41
CA ASP A 134 -1.37 -14.25 8.54
C ASP A 134 -1.08 -15.55 9.31
N TYR A 135 -0.66 -16.56 8.57
CA TYR A 135 -0.45 -17.92 9.10
C TYR A 135 1.01 -18.21 9.49
N TRP A 136 1.93 -17.27 9.21
CA TRP A 136 3.39 -17.50 9.34
C TRP A 136 4.03 -16.73 10.49
N GLY A 137 3.24 -15.93 11.22
CA GLY A 137 3.77 -15.10 12.30
C GLY A 137 4.67 -13.98 11.79
N ASN A 138 4.33 -13.42 10.65
CA ASN A 138 5.04 -12.29 10.06
C ASN A 138 5.15 -11.12 11.04
N ASP A 139 6.34 -10.50 11.14
CA ASP A 139 6.60 -9.42 12.09
C ASP A 139 7.20 -8.15 11.45
N ARG A 140 7.24 -8.08 10.15
CA ARG A 140 7.82 -7.06 9.25
C ARG A 140 9.18 -7.43 8.66
N PHE A 141 9.84 -8.47 9.17
CA PHE A 141 11.13 -8.92 8.64
C PHE A 141 11.05 -10.37 8.18
N ASP A 142 11.65 -10.64 7.03
CA ASP A 142 11.73 -11.99 6.45
C ASP A 142 10.34 -12.66 6.32
N ASP A 143 9.34 -11.83 6.05
CA ASP A 143 7.93 -12.20 5.97
C ASP A 143 7.67 -13.20 4.84
N THR A 144 6.68 -14.06 5.04
CA THR A 144 6.12 -14.90 3.97
C THR A 144 4.88 -14.25 3.38
N PHE A 145 4.83 -14.14 2.07
CA PHE A 145 3.72 -13.57 1.31
C PHE A 145 3.04 -14.62 0.44
N PHE A 146 1.82 -14.36 0.02
CA PHE A 146 1.19 -15.07 -1.08
C PHE A 146 1.58 -14.42 -2.40
N HIS A 147 2.28 -15.15 -3.26
CA HIS A 147 2.56 -14.76 -4.62
C HIS A 147 1.66 -15.58 -5.57
N ASN A 148 0.67 -14.94 -6.17
CA ASN A 148 -0.34 -15.57 -7.02
C ASN A 148 -0.98 -16.80 -6.36
N GLY A 149 -1.28 -16.69 -5.06
CA GLY A 149 -1.92 -17.71 -4.25
C GLY A 149 -0.99 -18.79 -3.69
N LYS A 150 0.33 -18.71 -3.92
CA LYS A 150 1.34 -19.62 -3.37
C LYS A 150 2.18 -18.92 -2.30
N PRO A 151 2.50 -19.59 -1.18
CA PRO A 151 3.42 -19.03 -0.20
C PRO A 151 4.82 -18.79 -0.80
N GLU A 152 5.40 -17.64 -0.52
CA GLU A 152 6.76 -17.28 -0.90
C GLU A 152 7.44 -16.57 0.28
N ALA A 153 8.49 -17.19 0.83
CA ALA A 153 9.31 -16.56 1.85
C ALA A 153 10.21 -15.48 1.24
N THR A 154 10.36 -14.39 1.94
CA THR A 154 11.20 -13.25 1.51
C THR A 154 12.27 -12.96 2.54
N THR A 155 13.19 -12.05 2.21
CA THR A 155 14.24 -11.59 3.11
C THR A 155 14.24 -10.06 3.15
N GLY A 156 14.39 -9.52 4.35
CA GLY A 156 14.46 -8.09 4.60
C GLY A 156 13.15 -7.48 5.09
N PHE A 157 13.14 -6.16 5.17
CA PHE A 157 12.00 -5.40 5.69
C PHE A 157 10.83 -5.39 4.70
N CYS A 158 9.64 -5.70 5.16
CA CYS A 158 8.45 -5.95 4.33
C CYS A 158 8.16 -4.82 3.33
N THR A 159 8.33 -3.55 3.73
CA THR A 159 8.09 -2.40 2.85
C THR A 159 9.09 -2.36 1.70
N ASP A 160 10.37 -2.64 1.96
CA ASP A 160 11.40 -2.74 0.90
C ASP A 160 11.03 -3.84 -0.10
N VAL A 161 10.65 -5.01 0.40
CA VAL A 161 10.23 -6.15 -0.42
C VAL A 161 9.07 -5.78 -1.35
N LEU A 162 8.03 -5.12 -0.83
CA LEU A 162 6.88 -4.69 -1.62
C LEU A 162 7.28 -3.72 -2.74
N PHE A 163 8.11 -2.73 -2.43
CA PHE A 163 8.59 -1.79 -3.43
C PHE A 163 9.50 -2.44 -4.47
N ASP A 164 10.37 -3.36 -4.07
CA ASP A 164 11.25 -4.09 -4.99
C ASP A 164 10.45 -4.97 -5.96
N ARG A 165 9.42 -5.68 -5.46
CA ARG A 165 8.49 -6.46 -6.30
C ARG A 165 7.72 -5.58 -7.27
N ALA A 166 7.22 -4.43 -6.82
CA ALA A 166 6.54 -3.48 -7.68
C ALA A 166 7.45 -2.93 -8.78
N MET A 167 8.68 -2.54 -8.44
CA MET A 167 9.66 -2.05 -9.42
C MET A 167 10.06 -3.12 -10.43
N SER A 168 10.24 -4.37 -10.00
CA SER A 168 10.52 -5.50 -10.90
C SER A 168 9.37 -5.77 -11.87
N PHE A 169 8.12 -5.70 -11.39
CA PHE A 169 6.94 -5.82 -12.24
C PHE A 169 6.86 -4.69 -13.27
N ILE A 170 7.07 -3.45 -12.85
CA ILE A 170 7.07 -2.26 -13.73
C ILE A 170 8.10 -2.41 -14.84
N GLU A 171 9.33 -2.81 -14.49
CA GLU A 171 10.40 -3.02 -15.45
C GLU A 171 10.07 -4.11 -16.49
N SER A 172 9.52 -5.23 -16.01
CA SER A 172 9.13 -6.36 -16.87
C SER A 172 7.96 -6.04 -17.79
N ASN A 173 7.14 -5.04 -17.45
CA ASN A 173 5.96 -4.65 -18.20
C ASN A 173 6.05 -3.26 -18.86
N ARG A 174 7.25 -2.65 -18.94
CA ARG A 174 7.46 -1.29 -19.45
C ARG A 174 6.96 -1.03 -20.87
N ASN A 175 6.80 -2.09 -21.68
CA ASN A 175 6.38 -1.99 -23.09
C ASN A 175 4.86 -2.10 -23.30
N GLN A 176 4.08 -2.15 -22.24
CA GLN A 176 2.62 -2.21 -22.28
C GLN A 176 2.02 -1.38 -21.13
N PRO A 177 0.79 -0.88 -21.27
CA PRO A 177 0.17 -0.13 -20.19
C PRO A 177 -0.05 -1.01 -18.97
N PHE A 178 0.25 -0.47 -17.78
CA PHE A 178 0.06 -1.18 -16.52
C PHE A 178 -0.63 -0.31 -15.46
N PHE A 179 -1.33 -0.99 -14.57
CA PHE A 179 -1.85 -0.46 -13.32
C PHE A 179 -1.23 -1.22 -12.14
N VAL A 180 -0.50 -0.53 -11.31
CA VAL A 180 0.10 -1.06 -10.08
C VAL A 180 -0.59 -0.44 -8.87
N TYR A 181 -1.15 -1.27 -7.99
CA TYR A 181 -1.64 -0.90 -6.67
C TYR A 181 -0.62 -1.33 -5.62
N LEU A 182 0.23 -0.39 -5.21
CA LEU A 182 1.25 -0.60 -4.18
C LEU A 182 0.70 -0.13 -2.84
N THR A 183 0.42 -1.08 -1.98
CA THR A 183 -0.34 -0.87 -0.75
C THR A 183 0.42 -1.43 0.44
N THR A 184 1.12 -0.55 1.16
CA THR A 184 1.98 -0.98 2.26
C THR A 184 1.18 -1.46 3.47
N ASN A 185 1.77 -2.35 4.26
CA ASN A 185 1.28 -2.69 5.60
C ASN A 185 1.73 -1.65 6.65
N THR A 186 2.67 -0.81 6.29
CA THR A 186 3.21 0.29 7.08
C THR A 186 2.50 1.61 6.69
N ALA A 187 2.33 2.57 7.56
CA ALA A 187 2.91 2.68 8.91
C ALA A 187 2.08 2.01 10.04
N HIS A 188 1.09 1.16 9.75
CA HIS A 188 0.31 0.43 10.74
C HIS A 188 1.21 -0.45 11.63
N GLY A 189 0.91 -0.55 12.93
CA GLY A 189 1.61 -1.45 13.85
C GLY A 189 1.54 -2.93 13.44
N PRO A 190 2.43 -3.80 13.95
CA PRO A 190 3.49 -3.49 14.89
C PRO A 190 4.60 -2.64 14.26
N PHE A 191 5.26 -1.82 15.11
CA PHE A 191 6.30 -0.89 14.65
C PHE A 191 7.70 -1.53 14.72
N ASN A 192 7.80 -2.76 14.23
CA ASN A 192 9.10 -3.40 14.02
C ASN A 192 9.73 -2.80 12.75
N ILE A 193 10.85 -2.13 12.94
CA ILE A 193 11.52 -1.35 11.89
C ILE A 193 13.04 -1.49 12.05
N PRO A 194 13.85 -1.36 10.97
CA PRO A 194 15.29 -1.31 11.11
C PRO A 194 15.72 -0.20 12.07
N GLU A 195 16.58 -0.56 13.04
CA GLU A 195 16.92 0.28 14.19
C GLU A 195 17.46 1.67 13.80
N GLU A 196 18.18 1.77 12.69
CA GLU A 196 18.71 3.02 12.19
C GLU A 196 17.63 4.06 11.88
N TYR A 197 16.42 3.67 11.53
CA TYR A 197 15.29 4.60 11.31
C TYR A 197 14.64 5.03 12.61
N GLU A 198 14.50 4.14 13.58
CA GLU A 198 14.00 4.48 14.90
C GLU A 198 14.97 5.44 15.61
N ASN A 199 16.28 5.18 15.49
CA ASN A 199 17.34 6.00 16.09
C ASN A 199 17.34 7.45 15.58
N LEU A 200 16.79 7.72 14.37
CA LEU A 200 16.64 9.10 13.88
C LEU A 200 15.75 9.97 14.78
N TYR A 201 14.90 9.34 15.60
CA TYR A 201 13.85 10.01 16.37
C TYR A 201 13.87 9.69 17.87
N ARG A 202 14.65 8.69 18.32
CA ARG A 202 14.64 8.15 19.68
C ARG A 202 14.86 9.23 20.75
N ASP A 203 15.80 10.12 20.51
CA ASP A 203 16.18 11.15 21.48
C ASP A 203 15.59 12.54 21.16
N MET A 204 14.60 12.60 20.27
CA MET A 204 13.94 13.86 19.90
C MET A 204 12.80 14.20 20.88
N PRO A 205 12.92 15.24 21.73
CA PRO A 205 11.82 15.67 22.60
C PRO A 205 10.58 16.03 21.76
N GLY A 206 9.42 15.49 22.15
CA GLY A 206 8.14 15.77 21.46
C GLY A 206 7.77 14.79 20.36
N VAL A 207 8.63 13.83 20.02
CA VAL A 207 8.28 12.71 19.14
C VAL A 207 7.50 11.66 19.95
N PRO A 208 6.23 11.38 19.60
CA PRO A 208 5.39 10.49 20.41
C PRO A 208 5.76 9.01 20.25
N ASN A 209 6.24 8.60 19.08
CA ASN A 209 6.65 7.23 18.79
C ASN A 209 7.78 7.23 17.74
N PRO A 210 9.04 7.06 18.16
CA PRO A 210 10.21 7.03 17.27
C PRO A 210 10.13 5.97 16.17
N ALA A 211 9.67 4.76 16.51
CA ALA A 211 9.54 3.68 15.55
C ALA A 211 8.48 3.98 14.46
N PHE A 212 7.34 4.56 14.83
CA PHE A 212 6.34 5.00 13.86
C PHE A 212 6.90 6.08 12.92
N TYR A 213 7.61 7.09 13.47
CA TYR A 213 8.23 8.13 12.64
C TYR A 213 9.32 7.58 11.73
N GLY A 214 10.13 6.66 12.25
CA GLY A 214 11.11 5.93 11.46
C GLY A 214 10.47 5.15 10.30
N THR A 215 9.32 4.52 10.53
CA THR A 215 8.57 3.80 9.50
C THR A 215 8.13 4.74 8.36
N ILE A 216 7.67 5.95 8.68
CA ILE A 216 7.29 6.95 7.67
C ILE A 216 8.49 7.42 6.87
N THR A 217 9.65 7.65 7.53
CA THR A 217 10.91 7.97 6.84
C THR A 217 11.34 6.85 5.89
N LYS A 218 11.17 5.58 6.30
CA LYS A 218 11.46 4.43 5.44
C LYS A 218 10.53 4.33 4.23
N ILE A 219 9.25 4.64 4.41
CA ILE A 219 8.29 4.76 3.29
C ILE A 219 8.72 5.87 2.33
N ASP A 220 9.09 7.05 2.85
CA ASP A 220 9.56 8.16 2.04
C ASP A 220 10.78 7.80 1.18
N GLU A 221 11.74 7.08 1.77
CA GLU A 221 12.92 6.60 1.05
C GLU A 221 12.53 5.67 -0.12
N ASN A 222 11.62 4.73 0.13
CA ASN A 222 11.11 3.82 -0.89
C ASN A 222 10.35 4.54 -2.01
N ILE A 223 9.55 5.54 -1.69
CA ILE A 223 8.94 6.44 -2.68
C ILE A 223 10.02 7.13 -3.52
N GLY A 224 11.11 7.54 -2.90
CA GLY A 224 12.27 8.11 -3.59
C GLY A 224 12.93 7.12 -4.56
N ARG A 225 13.10 5.85 -4.15
CA ARG A 225 13.65 4.76 -4.98
C ARG A 225 12.73 4.49 -6.19
N LEU A 226 11.44 4.30 -5.95
CA LEU A 226 10.44 4.09 -7.00
C LEU A 226 10.44 5.25 -8.02
N ARG A 227 10.42 6.49 -7.57
CA ARG A 227 10.43 7.67 -8.46
C ARG A 227 11.72 7.80 -9.28
N ARG A 228 12.86 7.39 -8.74
CA ARG A 228 14.11 7.32 -9.53
C ARG A 228 13.98 6.26 -10.62
N ARG A 229 13.52 5.05 -10.25
CA ARG A 229 13.38 3.95 -11.21
C ARG A 229 12.42 4.27 -12.36
N LEU A 230 11.29 4.91 -12.05
CA LEU A 230 10.33 5.35 -13.07
C LEU A 230 10.89 6.40 -14.05
N ARG A 231 11.93 7.14 -13.67
CA ARG A 231 12.59 8.10 -14.59
C ARG A 231 13.69 7.45 -15.45
N GLU A 232 14.21 6.32 -15.03
CA GLU A 232 15.23 5.55 -15.73
C GLU A 232 14.65 4.64 -16.81
N LEU A 233 13.37 4.29 -16.72
CA LEU A 233 12.63 3.44 -17.66
C LEU A 233 11.97 4.23 -18.77
#